data_a4345191c7cc6a079ef4a0246e3f20c4
#
_entry.id   a4345191c7cc6a079ef4a0246e3f20c4
#
_cell.length_a   1.000
_cell.length_b   1.000
_cell.length_c   1.000
_cell.angle_alpha   90.00
_cell.angle_beta   90.00
_cell.angle_gamma   90.00
#
_symmetry.space_group_name_H-M   'P 1'
#
loop_
_entity.id
_entity.type
_entity.pdbx_description
1 polymer ?
#
loop_
_entity_poly.entity_id
_entity_poly.type
_entity_poly.pdbx_seq_one_letter_code
_entity_poly.pdbx_strand_id
1 'polypeptide(L)'
;MAGEPMATNNRDYWAERALTRENEAYLRGANLSGKMFREYEAAAKSIRREIDSFYSKYAGKYGLTYDQAVRLLNRKEFQEWKAALGDYVATIEATTDPSVKAVLKAQLDALSANSSISRLEALQGQIDLILNDLWKRGVEQMKEELGEGFVEGYYKKSYDLQSRAGFYNEIAKIDASAVEDAVSYPWSGAMFSDRLWQSKQALIFNTREIITQGLIQGKSVGVMASALSSRMGQSYKNAERLIRTETAHIHAEADRKAYKEAGVAEYEYMAAVNERTCDTCGGLDGRRFKVSDAEPGVNYPPIHPNCRCTTVEYDPEEALDWLNSGEPMPKRTTYQEWYSRQTAANGQGSVEVERKKSYNIKADQELFDAFRGVLPDDEVP
;
A
#
# COMPACT_ATOMS: atom_id res chain seq x y z
N MET A 1 -22.39 40.17 10.08
CA MET A 1 -21.60 39.19 9.34
C MET A 1 -22.56 38.56 8.35
N ALA A 2 -22.41 38.86 7.07
CA ALA A 2 -23.21 38.26 6.01
C ALA A 2 -22.81 36.78 5.95
N GLY A 3 -23.78 35.87 6.19
CA GLY A 3 -23.58 34.47 5.99
C GLY A 3 -23.14 34.21 4.53
N GLU A 4 -22.12 33.39 4.34
CA GLU A 4 -21.81 32.88 3.02
C GLU A 4 -23.08 32.28 2.42
N PRO A 5 -23.35 32.52 1.13
CA PRO A 5 -24.52 31.91 0.49
C PRO A 5 -24.38 30.41 0.64
N MET A 6 -25.42 29.77 1.21
CA MET A 6 -25.50 28.30 1.29
C MET A 6 -25.16 27.72 -0.06
N ALA A 7 -24.27 26.74 -0.06
CA ALA A 7 -23.80 26.08 -1.26
C ALA A 7 -24.99 25.71 -2.13
N THR A 8 -25.05 26.35 -3.27
CA THR A 8 -26.02 26.09 -4.30
C THR A 8 -25.96 24.61 -4.65
N ASN A 9 -27.08 24.03 -4.99
CA ASN A 9 -27.26 22.65 -5.44
C ASN A 9 -26.50 22.37 -6.76
N ASN A 10 -25.26 22.82 -6.86
CA ASN A 10 -24.43 22.81 -8.05
C ASN A 10 -23.66 21.48 -8.10
N ARG A 11 -24.00 20.62 -9.09
CA ARG A 11 -23.34 19.35 -9.38
C ARG A 11 -21.81 19.49 -9.46
N ASP A 12 -21.29 20.53 -10.06
CA ASP A 12 -19.85 20.74 -10.20
C ASP A 12 -19.16 20.96 -8.87
N TYR A 13 -19.81 21.67 -7.94
CA TYR A 13 -19.33 21.83 -6.58
C TYR A 13 -19.19 20.48 -5.85
N TRP A 14 -20.24 19.63 -5.94
CA TRP A 14 -20.22 18.32 -5.27
C TRP A 14 -19.25 17.34 -5.94
N ALA A 15 -19.09 17.42 -7.26
CA ALA A 15 -18.08 16.70 -7.99
C ALA A 15 -16.65 17.11 -7.57
N GLU A 16 -16.36 18.39 -7.47
CA GLU A 16 -15.07 18.89 -7.00
C GLU A 16 -14.80 18.49 -5.54
N ARG A 17 -15.83 18.50 -4.71
CA ARG A 17 -15.75 18.07 -3.33
C ARG A 17 -15.47 16.57 -3.20
N ALA A 18 -16.11 15.73 -4.02
CA ALA A 18 -15.83 14.29 -4.09
C ALA A 18 -14.38 14.01 -4.53
N LEU A 19 -13.88 14.73 -5.53
CA LEU A 19 -12.48 14.63 -5.96
C LEU A 19 -11.50 15.10 -4.87
N THR A 20 -11.86 16.12 -4.12
CA THR A 20 -11.06 16.59 -2.98
C THR A 20 -10.94 15.50 -1.91
N ARG A 21 -12.05 14.84 -1.57
CA ARG A 21 -12.05 13.74 -0.57
C ARG A 21 -11.28 12.51 -1.07
N GLU A 22 -11.41 12.18 -2.35
CA GLU A 22 -10.59 11.11 -2.93
C GLU A 22 -9.10 11.45 -2.81
N ASN A 23 -8.73 12.69 -3.07
CA ASN A 23 -7.36 13.14 -2.92
C ASN A 23 -6.87 13.09 -1.46
N GLU A 24 -7.70 13.41 -0.48
CA GLU A 24 -7.40 13.23 0.95
C GLU A 24 -7.16 11.75 1.29
N ALA A 25 -8.00 10.84 0.77
CA ALA A 25 -7.81 9.39 0.93
C ALA A 25 -6.50 8.91 0.28
N TYR A 26 -6.18 9.40 -0.91
CA TYR A 26 -4.90 9.13 -1.57
C TYR A 26 -3.70 9.61 -0.74
N LEU A 27 -3.81 10.78 -0.11
CA LEU A 27 -2.80 11.32 0.80
C LEU A 27 -2.59 10.44 2.03
N ARG A 28 -3.68 9.94 2.59
CA ARG A 28 -3.66 9.00 3.71
C ARG A 28 -2.89 7.73 3.31
N GLY A 29 -3.21 7.15 2.16
CA GLY A 29 -2.48 6.00 1.60
C GLY A 29 -0.99 6.29 1.36
N ALA A 30 -0.64 7.48 0.87
CA ALA A 30 0.74 7.89 0.66
C ALA A 30 1.52 8.02 1.99
N ASN A 31 0.89 8.55 3.04
CA ASN A 31 1.48 8.64 4.37
C ASN A 31 1.74 7.24 4.97
N LEU A 32 0.78 6.32 4.83
CA LEU A 32 0.95 4.93 5.26
C LEU A 32 2.06 4.25 4.46
N SER A 33 2.13 4.47 3.15
CA SER A 33 3.23 3.98 2.30
C SER A 33 4.59 4.49 2.77
N GLY A 34 4.69 5.76 3.16
CA GLY A 34 5.92 6.33 3.73
C GLY A 34 6.31 5.71 5.09
N LYS A 35 5.33 5.37 5.95
CA LYS A 35 5.58 4.63 7.19
C LYS A 35 6.12 3.22 6.86
N MET A 36 5.44 2.51 5.97
CA MET A 36 5.82 1.17 5.52
C MET A 36 7.21 1.15 4.89
N PHE A 37 7.57 2.15 4.09
CA PHE A 37 8.91 2.29 3.51
C PHE A 37 10.01 2.27 4.59
N ARG A 38 9.84 3.07 5.64
CA ARG A 38 10.80 3.11 6.74
C ARG A 38 10.96 1.78 7.46
N GLU A 39 9.87 1.01 7.58
CA GLU A 39 9.89 -0.33 8.14
C GLU A 39 10.68 -1.32 7.26
N TYR A 40 10.48 -1.27 5.95
CA TYR A 40 11.26 -2.08 5.00
C TYR A 40 12.75 -1.72 5.01
N GLU A 41 13.07 -0.43 5.08
CA GLU A 41 14.44 0.06 5.19
C GLU A 41 15.11 -0.39 6.50
N ALA A 42 14.40 -0.29 7.62
CA ALA A 42 14.88 -0.74 8.92
C ALA A 42 15.13 -2.26 8.94
N ALA A 43 14.23 -3.04 8.34
CA ALA A 43 14.39 -4.49 8.20
C ALA A 43 15.61 -4.84 7.33
N ALA A 44 15.81 -4.17 6.20
CA ALA A 44 16.97 -4.38 5.33
C ALA A 44 18.30 -4.09 6.06
N LYS A 45 18.37 -2.97 6.81
CA LYS A 45 19.54 -2.61 7.64
C LYS A 45 19.81 -3.65 8.74
N SER A 46 18.74 -4.19 9.33
CA SER A 46 18.86 -5.23 10.37
C SER A 46 19.37 -6.55 9.80
N ILE A 47 18.84 -6.99 8.66
CA ILE A 47 19.30 -8.20 7.98
C ILE A 47 20.78 -8.07 7.58
N ARG A 48 21.20 -6.91 7.05
CA ARG A 48 22.60 -6.67 6.73
C ARG A 48 23.50 -6.83 7.96
N ARG A 49 23.09 -6.27 9.12
CA ARG A 49 23.86 -6.41 10.37
C ARG A 49 23.97 -7.87 10.82
N GLU A 50 22.92 -8.68 10.67
CA GLU A 50 22.98 -10.10 10.99
C GLU A 50 23.96 -10.85 10.09
N ILE A 51 23.98 -10.54 8.79
CA ILE A 51 24.97 -11.11 7.84
C ILE A 51 26.40 -10.70 8.22
N ASP A 52 26.66 -9.42 8.50
CA ASP A 52 27.98 -8.93 8.93
C ASP A 52 28.43 -9.60 10.23
N SER A 53 27.52 -9.74 11.22
CA SER A 53 27.79 -10.44 12.48
C SER A 53 28.13 -11.91 12.27
N PHE A 54 27.41 -12.57 11.38
CA PHE A 54 27.68 -13.97 11.03
C PHE A 54 29.10 -14.16 10.51
N TYR A 55 29.54 -13.36 9.54
CA TYR A 55 30.90 -13.44 8.99
C TYR A 55 31.97 -13.09 10.02
N SER A 56 31.76 -12.07 10.83
CA SER A 56 32.69 -11.65 11.87
C SER A 56 32.88 -12.74 12.93
N LYS A 57 31.82 -13.39 13.37
CA LYS A 57 31.88 -14.52 14.34
C LYS A 57 32.60 -15.73 13.72
N TYR A 58 32.36 -16.01 12.44
CA TYR A 58 33.03 -17.10 11.73
C TYR A 58 34.54 -16.81 11.58
N ALA A 59 34.91 -15.61 11.17
CA ALA A 59 36.31 -15.19 11.07
C ALA A 59 37.04 -15.32 12.41
N GLY A 60 36.47 -14.79 13.50
CA GLY A 60 37.05 -14.84 14.85
C GLY A 60 37.27 -16.25 15.37
N LYS A 61 36.33 -17.20 15.10
CA LYS A 61 36.44 -18.60 15.58
C LYS A 61 37.61 -19.35 14.91
N TYR A 62 37.92 -19.05 13.66
CA TYR A 62 38.92 -19.78 12.89
C TYR A 62 40.22 -19.01 12.69
N GLY A 63 40.40 -17.84 13.35
CA GLY A 63 41.59 -17.01 13.21
C GLY A 63 41.81 -16.48 11.79
N LEU A 64 40.71 -16.32 11.04
CA LEU A 64 40.72 -15.87 9.65
C LEU A 64 40.50 -14.37 9.56
N THR A 65 40.97 -13.78 8.45
CA THR A 65 40.46 -12.47 8.05
C THR A 65 39.00 -12.60 7.59
N TYR A 66 38.28 -11.49 7.60
CA TYR A 66 36.91 -11.46 7.09
C TYR A 66 36.76 -12.05 5.68
N ASP A 67 37.66 -11.67 4.75
CA ASP A 67 37.66 -12.16 3.37
C ASP A 67 37.99 -13.67 3.28
N GLN A 68 38.86 -14.17 4.16
CA GLN A 68 39.13 -15.61 4.24
C GLN A 68 37.94 -16.38 4.75
N ALA A 69 37.24 -15.83 5.74
CA ALA A 69 36.01 -16.43 6.29
C ALA A 69 34.92 -16.53 5.23
N VAL A 70 34.74 -15.50 4.41
CA VAL A 70 33.79 -15.49 3.27
C VAL A 70 34.09 -16.60 2.27
N ARG A 71 35.38 -16.90 1.99
CA ARG A 71 35.80 -17.91 0.99
C ARG A 71 35.78 -19.35 1.52
N LEU A 72 35.84 -19.55 2.83
CA LEU A 72 35.98 -20.88 3.43
C LEU A 72 34.71 -21.46 4.03
N LEU A 73 33.57 -20.74 3.97
CA LEU A 73 32.28 -21.27 4.35
C LEU A 73 31.95 -22.53 3.57
N ASN A 74 31.90 -23.66 4.27
CA ASN A 74 31.95 -25.00 3.72
C ASN A 74 30.56 -25.45 3.18
N ARG A 75 30.57 -26.09 2.01
CA ARG A 75 29.41 -26.75 1.38
C ARG A 75 28.67 -27.73 2.29
N LYS A 76 29.34 -28.32 3.26
CA LYS A 76 28.80 -29.34 4.17
C LYS A 76 27.86 -28.72 5.24
N GLU A 77 28.23 -27.59 5.82
CA GLU A 77 27.37 -26.86 6.78
C GLU A 77 26.06 -26.41 6.11
N PHE A 78 26.11 -26.20 4.83
CA PHE A 78 24.96 -25.79 4.03
C PHE A 78 23.93 -26.91 3.81
N GLN A 79 24.34 -28.18 3.72
CA GLN A 79 23.43 -29.31 3.49
C GLN A 79 22.77 -29.81 4.78
N GLU A 80 23.45 -29.70 5.92
CA GLU A 80 22.90 -30.04 7.23
C GLU A 80 21.83 -29.06 7.69
N TRP A 81 21.89 -27.86 7.19
CA TRP A 81 21.01 -26.73 7.50
C TRP A 81 19.54 -26.91 7.10
N LYS A 82 19.26 -27.66 6.07
CA LYS A 82 17.91 -27.73 5.47
C LYS A 82 16.86 -28.48 6.31
N ALA A 83 17.28 -29.30 7.25
CA ALA A 83 16.40 -30.28 7.89
C ALA A 83 15.79 -29.87 9.25
N ALA A 84 16.47 -29.02 10.06
CA ALA A 84 16.11 -28.84 11.47
C ALA A 84 15.38 -27.53 11.81
N LEU A 85 15.37 -26.54 10.92
CA LEU A 85 14.95 -25.18 11.27
C LEU A 85 13.43 -24.94 11.26
N GLY A 86 12.69 -25.68 10.45
CA GLY A 86 11.26 -25.44 10.22
C GLY A 86 10.44 -25.44 11.51
N ASP A 87 10.73 -26.39 12.39
CA ASP A 87 9.94 -26.58 13.62
C ASP A 87 10.24 -25.53 14.70
N TYR A 88 11.49 -25.05 14.80
CA TYR A 88 11.87 -24.08 15.83
C TYR A 88 11.41 -22.66 15.48
N VAL A 89 11.55 -22.27 14.20
CA VAL A 89 11.05 -20.99 13.71
C VAL A 89 9.52 -20.95 13.80
N ALA A 90 8.84 -22.02 13.41
CA ALA A 90 7.39 -22.13 13.54
C ALA A 90 6.93 -21.95 15.00
N THR A 91 7.68 -22.50 15.97
CA THR A 91 7.40 -22.33 17.41
C THR A 91 7.56 -20.86 17.86
N ILE A 92 8.62 -20.18 17.39
CA ILE A 92 8.84 -18.76 17.69
C ILE A 92 7.75 -17.90 17.04
N GLU A 93 7.34 -18.25 15.82
CA GLU A 93 6.27 -17.55 15.08
C GLU A 93 4.90 -17.70 15.76
N ALA A 94 4.56 -18.91 16.22
CA ALA A 94 3.31 -19.20 16.90
C ALA A 94 3.21 -18.54 18.29
N THR A 95 4.34 -18.09 18.86
CA THR A 95 4.38 -17.50 20.19
C THR A 95 3.93 -16.04 20.15
N THR A 96 2.79 -15.75 20.77
CA THR A 96 2.20 -14.40 20.84
C THR A 96 2.73 -13.57 22.00
N ASP A 97 3.27 -14.19 23.05
CA ASP A 97 3.81 -13.51 24.23
C ASP A 97 5.23 -12.95 23.94
N PRO A 98 5.45 -11.61 24.05
CA PRO A 98 6.74 -11.00 23.76
C PRO A 98 7.87 -11.49 24.69
N SER A 99 7.57 -11.84 25.94
CA SER A 99 8.55 -12.32 26.92
C SER A 99 9.00 -13.74 26.60
N VAL A 100 8.08 -14.62 26.25
CA VAL A 100 8.36 -15.99 25.81
C VAL A 100 9.12 -15.96 24.48
N LYS A 101 8.73 -15.08 23.58
CA LYS A 101 9.41 -14.89 22.28
C LYS A 101 10.86 -14.42 22.46
N ALA A 102 11.13 -13.53 23.41
CA ALA A 102 12.48 -13.09 23.76
C ALA A 102 13.34 -14.23 24.32
N VAL A 103 12.78 -15.10 25.17
CA VAL A 103 13.45 -16.28 25.69
C VAL A 103 13.78 -17.27 24.58
N LEU A 104 12.83 -17.57 23.69
CA LEU A 104 13.06 -18.46 22.55
C LEU A 104 14.13 -17.93 21.61
N LYS A 105 14.17 -16.61 21.41
CA LYS A 105 15.22 -15.93 20.64
C LYS A 105 16.60 -16.06 21.31
N ALA A 106 16.67 -15.84 22.62
CA ALA A 106 17.91 -16.03 23.39
C ALA A 106 18.39 -17.49 23.37
N GLN A 107 17.47 -18.46 23.38
CA GLN A 107 17.80 -19.88 23.23
C GLN A 107 18.34 -20.21 21.84
N LEU A 108 17.79 -19.60 20.78
CA LEU A 108 18.34 -19.75 19.43
C LEU A 108 19.78 -19.23 19.35
N ASP A 109 20.06 -18.09 19.97
CA ASP A 109 21.41 -17.53 20.06
C ASP A 109 22.37 -18.44 20.87
N ALA A 110 21.90 -19.01 21.97
CA ALA A 110 22.67 -19.94 22.83
C ALA A 110 22.96 -21.28 22.14
N LEU A 111 21.97 -21.84 21.43
CA LEU A 111 22.14 -23.08 20.65
C LEU A 111 23.13 -22.87 19.48
N SER A 112 23.10 -21.72 18.85
CA SER A 112 24.08 -21.30 17.84
C SER A 112 25.51 -21.23 18.41
N ALA A 113 25.66 -20.80 19.67
CA ALA A 113 26.95 -20.74 20.36
C ALA A 113 27.49 -22.13 20.76
N ASN A 114 26.58 -23.11 21.02
CA ASN A 114 26.92 -24.43 21.51
C ASN A 114 27.04 -25.55 20.44
N SER A 115 27.13 -25.19 19.18
CA SER A 115 27.38 -26.12 18.05
C SER A 115 26.26 -27.13 17.73
N SER A 116 25.07 -27.01 18.27
CA SER A 116 23.95 -27.92 18.02
C SER A 116 23.13 -27.55 16.80
N ILE A 117 23.17 -26.28 16.41
CA ILE A 117 22.56 -25.74 15.18
C ILE A 117 23.66 -25.10 14.35
N SER A 118 23.62 -25.27 13.02
CA SER A 118 24.58 -24.59 12.16
C SER A 118 24.41 -23.07 12.27
N ARG A 119 25.50 -22.32 12.11
CA ARG A 119 25.46 -20.87 12.18
C ARG A 119 24.60 -20.25 11.08
N LEU A 120 24.49 -20.94 9.97
CA LEU A 120 23.62 -20.57 8.86
C LEU A 120 22.14 -20.66 9.24
N GLU A 121 21.78 -21.70 10.02
CA GLU A 121 20.42 -21.85 10.56
C GLU A 121 20.06 -20.70 11.49
N ALA A 122 20.99 -20.34 12.39
CA ALA A 122 20.79 -19.23 13.29
C ALA A 122 20.63 -17.90 12.54
N LEU A 123 21.45 -17.64 11.51
CA LEU A 123 21.31 -16.46 10.66
C LEU A 123 19.96 -16.45 9.97
N GLN A 124 19.54 -17.58 9.38
CA GLN A 124 18.24 -17.68 8.72
C GLN A 124 17.08 -17.42 9.69
N GLY A 125 17.12 -18.01 10.88
CA GLY A 125 16.10 -17.78 11.91
C GLY A 125 15.99 -16.32 12.32
N GLN A 126 17.10 -15.60 12.46
CA GLN A 126 17.09 -14.17 12.75
C GLN A 126 16.47 -13.35 11.61
N ILE A 127 16.79 -13.69 10.38
CA ILE A 127 16.22 -13.00 9.20
C ILE A 127 14.71 -13.25 9.10
N ASP A 128 14.28 -14.48 9.29
CA ASP A 128 12.85 -14.83 9.26
C ASP A 128 12.07 -14.09 10.36
N LEU A 129 12.65 -13.93 11.56
CA LEU A 129 12.06 -13.12 12.62
C LEU A 129 11.93 -11.64 12.23
N ILE A 130 12.95 -11.05 11.61
CA ILE A 130 12.90 -9.66 11.14
C ILE A 130 11.78 -9.48 10.09
N LEU A 131 11.65 -10.41 9.14
CA LEU A 131 10.64 -10.36 8.10
C LEU A 131 9.22 -10.63 8.63
N ASN A 132 9.09 -11.48 9.64
CA ASN A 132 7.81 -11.70 10.33
C ASN A 132 7.38 -10.47 11.13
N ASP A 133 8.28 -9.81 11.80
CA ASP A 133 8.00 -8.56 12.51
C ASP A 133 7.59 -7.45 11.55
N LEU A 134 8.28 -7.32 10.41
CA LEU A 134 7.92 -6.39 9.34
C LEU A 134 6.48 -6.64 8.86
N TRP A 135 6.13 -7.90 8.60
CA TRP A 135 4.78 -8.27 8.16
C TRP A 135 3.72 -7.95 9.21
N LYS A 136 3.94 -8.30 10.48
CA LYS A 136 3.00 -8.02 11.57
C LYS A 136 2.70 -6.54 11.69
N ARG A 137 3.76 -5.71 11.79
CA ARG A 137 3.60 -4.26 11.86
C ARG A 137 2.89 -3.70 10.64
N GLY A 138 3.19 -4.22 9.45
CA GLY A 138 2.53 -3.82 8.22
C GLY A 138 1.03 -4.11 8.23
N VAL A 139 0.61 -5.29 8.69
CA VAL A 139 -0.81 -5.65 8.81
C VAL A 139 -1.51 -4.77 9.85
N GLU A 140 -0.91 -4.57 11.02
CA GLU A 140 -1.47 -3.73 12.09
C GLU A 140 -1.65 -2.28 11.63
N GLN A 141 -0.62 -1.68 11.03
CA GLN A 141 -0.68 -0.32 10.52
C GLN A 141 -1.72 -0.16 9.41
N MET A 142 -1.83 -1.13 8.49
CA MET A 142 -2.86 -1.09 7.46
C MET A 142 -4.27 -1.20 8.07
N LYS A 143 -4.47 -2.14 9.00
CA LYS A 143 -5.78 -2.34 9.63
C LYS A 143 -6.26 -1.07 10.35
N GLU A 144 -5.38 -0.44 11.12
CA GLU A 144 -5.65 0.81 11.83
C GLU A 144 -6.00 1.94 10.86
N GLU A 145 -5.15 2.21 9.88
CA GLU A 145 -5.31 3.31 8.94
C GLU A 145 -6.54 3.14 8.03
N LEU A 146 -6.83 1.91 7.58
CA LEU A 146 -8.02 1.61 6.78
C LEU A 146 -9.29 1.77 7.62
N GLY A 147 -9.28 1.32 8.88
CA GLY A 147 -10.40 1.49 9.80
C GLY A 147 -10.71 2.96 10.08
N GLU A 148 -9.70 3.77 10.40
CA GLU A 148 -9.85 5.21 10.58
C GLU A 148 -10.32 5.89 9.29
N GLY A 149 -9.78 5.50 8.14
CA GLY A 149 -10.16 6.01 6.83
C GLY A 149 -11.63 5.74 6.49
N PHE A 150 -12.14 4.57 6.85
CA PHE A 150 -13.54 4.21 6.69
C PHE A 150 -14.47 5.10 7.53
N VAL A 151 -14.17 5.25 8.82
CA VAL A 151 -14.95 6.07 9.74
C VAL A 151 -14.98 7.53 9.29
N GLU A 152 -13.81 8.10 9.01
CA GLU A 152 -13.69 9.49 8.57
C GLU A 152 -14.40 9.72 7.23
N GLY A 153 -14.22 8.82 6.26
CA GLY A 153 -14.84 8.88 4.95
C GLY A 153 -16.37 8.88 5.05
N TYR A 154 -16.93 7.98 5.86
CA TYR A 154 -18.36 7.88 6.10
C TYR A 154 -18.96 9.18 6.67
N TYR A 155 -18.35 9.73 7.73
CA TYR A 155 -18.87 10.95 8.34
C TYR A 155 -18.76 12.16 7.41
N LYS A 156 -17.65 12.30 6.69
CA LYS A 156 -17.48 13.36 5.69
C LYS A 156 -18.50 13.26 4.56
N LYS A 157 -18.74 12.04 4.04
CA LYS A 157 -19.74 11.83 2.98
C LYS A 157 -21.15 12.09 3.46
N SER A 158 -21.49 11.60 4.65
CA SER A 158 -22.80 11.85 5.25
C SER A 158 -23.05 13.36 5.46
N TYR A 159 -22.03 14.10 5.90
CA TYR A 159 -22.11 15.56 6.00
C TYR A 159 -22.36 16.22 4.64
N ASP A 160 -21.66 15.78 3.59
CA ASP A 160 -21.84 16.32 2.25
C ASP A 160 -23.25 16.08 1.72
N LEU A 161 -23.79 14.86 1.90
CA LEU A 161 -25.15 14.52 1.50
C LEU A 161 -26.21 15.37 2.23
N GLN A 162 -26.06 15.55 3.54
CA GLN A 162 -26.96 16.41 4.32
C GLN A 162 -26.83 17.88 3.94
N SER A 163 -25.61 18.35 3.69
CA SER A 163 -25.37 19.72 3.24
C SER A 163 -26.01 20.01 1.90
N ARG A 164 -25.97 19.04 0.97
CA ARG A 164 -26.64 19.11 -0.33
C ARG A 164 -28.16 19.12 -0.19
N ALA A 165 -28.70 18.27 0.68
CA ALA A 165 -30.13 18.21 0.97
C ALA A 165 -30.67 19.41 1.78
N GLY A 166 -29.78 20.27 2.30
CA GLY A 166 -30.14 21.46 3.05
C GLY A 166 -30.67 21.21 4.46
N PHE A 167 -30.49 20.01 5.00
CA PHE A 167 -30.89 19.68 6.37
C PHE A 167 -29.85 18.79 7.05
N TYR A 168 -29.76 18.88 8.38
CA TYR A 168 -28.82 18.11 9.17
C TYR A 168 -29.58 17.31 10.23
N ASN A 169 -29.51 15.97 10.10
CA ASN A 169 -30.05 15.03 11.08
C ASN A 169 -28.89 14.35 11.83
N GLU A 170 -29.23 13.72 12.97
CA GLU A 170 -28.30 12.83 13.63
C GLU A 170 -27.90 11.68 12.68
N ILE A 171 -26.60 11.42 12.59
CA ILE A 171 -26.05 10.35 11.78
C ILE A 171 -25.84 9.15 12.69
N ALA A 172 -26.19 7.96 12.22
CA ALA A 172 -25.95 6.73 12.93
C ALA A 172 -24.44 6.58 13.22
N LYS A 173 -24.14 6.27 14.47
CA LYS A 173 -22.76 6.00 14.87
C LYS A 173 -22.30 4.68 14.23
N ILE A 174 -21.16 4.72 13.55
CA ILE A 174 -20.54 3.49 13.05
C ILE A 174 -20.06 2.64 14.23
N ASP A 175 -20.48 1.39 14.26
CA ASP A 175 -19.98 0.43 15.24
C ASP A 175 -18.66 -0.22 14.77
N ALA A 176 -17.94 -0.82 15.72
CA ALA A 176 -16.67 -1.45 15.43
C ALA A 176 -16.81 -2.68 14.50
N SER A 177 -17.95 -3.36 14.50
CA SER A 177 -18.17 -4.51 13.62
C SER A 177 -18.30 -4.09 12.16
N ALA A 178 -18.97 -2.98 11.88
CA ALA A 178 -19.06 -2.44 10.52
C ALA A 178 -17.68 -2.01 9.96
N VAL A 179 -16.81 -1.49 10.83
CA VAL A 179 -15.42 -1.18 10.45
C VAL A 179 -14.64 -2.46 10.16
N GLU A 180 -14.72 -3.46 11.04
CA GLU A 180 -14.04 -4.74 10.86
C GLU A 180 -14.51 -5.45 9.58
N ASP A 181 -15.81 -5.48 9.32
CA ASP A 181 -16.40 -6.08 8.12
C ASP A 181 -15.90 -5.38 6.85
N ALA A 182 -15.83 -4.05 6.84
CA ALA A 182 -15.32 -3.31 5.69
C ALA A 182 -13.83 -3.58 5.43
N VAL A 183 -13.00 -3.57 6.48
CA VAL A 183 -11.55 -3.77 6.40
C VAL A 183 -11.18 -5.21 6.07
N SER A 184 -11.99 -6.19 6.52
CA SER A 184 -11.71 -7.62 6.35
C SER A 184 -12.40 -8.23 5.12
N TYR A 185 -13.16 -7.46 4.35
CA TYR A 185 -13.88 -7.98 3.19
C TYR A 185 -12.92 -8.26 2.01
N PRO A 186 -12.89 -9.49 1.48
CA PRO A 186 -11.98 -9.87 0.38
C PRO A 186 -12.53 -9.43 -0.99
N TRP A 187 -12.81 -8.15 -1.16
CA TRP A 187 -13.50 -7.55 -2.32
C TRP A 187 -12.86 -7.87 -3.68
N SER A 188 -11.55 -8.14 -3.70
CA SER A 188 -10.79 -8.45 -4.91
C SER A 188 -10.24 -9.90 -4.91
N GLY A 189 -10.96 -10.81 -4.23
CA GLY A 189 -10.66 -12.25 -4.19
C GLY A 189 -9.71 -12.70 -3.09
N ALA A 190 -9.08 -11.79 -2.33
CA ALA A 190 -8.28 -12.10 -1.15
C ALA A 190 -8.22 -10.87 -0.24
N MET A 191 -8.03 -11.09 1.06
CA MET A 191 -7.81 -10.02 2.04
C MET A 191 -6.43 -9.38 1.82
N PHE A 192 -6.28 -8.10 2.21
CA PHE A 192 -4.99 -7.43 2.14
C PHE A 192 -3.92 -8.13 2.99
N SER A 193 -4.30 -8.69 4.14
CA SER A 193 -3.41 -9.46 5.02
C SER A 193 -2.84 -10.71 4.32
N ASP A 194 -3.66 -11.41 3.52
CA ASP A 194 -3.22 -12.59 2.76
C ASP A 194 -2.23 -12.20 1.67
N ARG A 195 -2.45 -11.06 1.01
CA ARG A 195 -1.53 -10.53 -0.01
C ARG A 195 -0.20 -10.11 0.59
N LEU A 196 -0.21 -9.49 1.78
CA LEU A 196 1.00 -9.18 2.52
C LEU A 196 1.72 -10.46 2.99
N TRP A 197 0.96 -11.48 3.41
CA TRP A 197 1.52 -12.79 3.77
C TRP A 197 2.23 -13.44 2.58
N GLN A 198 1.59 -13.49 1.40
CA GLN A 198 2.19 -14.04 0.19
C GLN A 198 3.46 -13.27 -0.21
N SER A 199 3.43 -11.95 -0.13
CA SER A 199 4.60 -11.10 -0.38
C SER A 199 5.74 -11.39 0.60
N LYS A 200 5.43 -11.58 1.89
CA LYS A 200 6.41 -11.99 2.92
C LYS A 200 7.03 -13.35 2.59
N GLN A 201 6.22 -14.36 2.25
CA GLN A 201 6.74 -15.70 1.92
C GLN A 201 7.70 -15.67 0.73
N ALA A 202 7.34 -14.93 -0.33
CA ALA A 202 8.22 -14.72 -1.46
C ALA A 202 9.52 -14.00 -1.07
N LEU A 203 9.44 -13.01 -0.16
CA LEU A 203 10.61 -12.29 0.32
C LEU A 203 11.52 -13.17 1.17
N ILE A 204 10.97 -13.99 2.06
CA ILE A 204 11.72 -14.99 2.84
C ILE A 204 12.45 -15.95 1.90
N PHE A 205 11.74 -16.52 0.92
CA PHE A 205 12.32 -17.46 -0.05
C PHE A 205 13.49 -16.81 -0.83
N ASN A 206 13.27 -15.62 -1.39
CA ASN A 206 14.31 -14.90 -2.14
C ASN A 206 15.51 -14.53 -1.26
N THR A 207 15.28 -14.13 -0.01
CA THR A 207 16.35 -13.78 0.93
C THR A 207 17.20 -15.00 1.27
N ARG A 208 16.56 -16.15 1.50
CA ARG A 208 17.25 -17.43 1.71
C ARG A 208 18.12 -17.78 0.51
N GLU A 209 17.60 -17.65 -0.69
CA GLU A 209 18.31 -17.94 -1.93
C GLU A 209 19.54 -17.03 -2.11
N ILE A 210 19.37 -15.71 -1.92
CA ILE A 210 20.47 -14.74 -2.04
C ILE A 210 21.61 -15.09 -1.08
N ILE A 211 21.30 -15.37 0.18
CA ILE A 211 22.32 -15.71 1.19
C ILE A 211 22.98 -17.04 0.85
N THR A 212 22.19 -18.05 0.55
CA THR A 212 22.65 -19.39 0.18
C THR A 212 23.59 -19.36 -1.01
N GLN A 213 23.15 -18.77 -2.12
CA GLN A 213 23.95 -18.67 -3.35
C GLN A 213 25.18 -17.77 -3.13
N GLY A 214 25.02 -16.69 -2.36
CA GLY A 214 26.13 -15.81 -1.99
C GLY A 214 27.22 -16.53 -1.23
N LEU A 215 26.85 -17.35 -0.24
CA LEU A 215 27.78 -18.15 0.55
C LEU A 215 28.48 -19.24 -0.30
N ILE A 216 27.72 -19.96 -1.12
CA ILE A 216 28.28 -20.99 -2.02
C ILE A 216 29.29 -20.40 -3.02
N GLN A 217 28.98 -19.22 -3.55
CA GLN A 217 29.77 -18.53 -4.57
C GLN A 217 30.89 -17.65 -3.97
N GLY A 218 30.96 -17.53 -2.65
CA GLY A 218 31.95 -16.66 -1.98
C GLY A 218 31.74 -15.16 -2.24
N LYS A 219 30.48 -14.73 -2.47
CA LYS A 219 30.16 -13.32 -2.68
C LYS A 219 30.40 -12.52 -1.41
N SER A 220 30.82 -11.26 -1.58
CA SER A 220 30.96 -10.35 -0.46
C SER A 220 29.61 -9.98 0.15
N VAL A 221 29.62 -9.57 1.42
CA VAL A 221 28.40 -9.08 2.10
C VAL A 221 27.78 -7.91 1.36
N GLY A 222 28.59 -7.02 0.78
CA GLY A 222 28.12 -5.90 -0.02
C GLY A 222 27.26 -6.34 -1.21
N VAL A 223 27.72 -7.36 -1.95
CA VAL A 223 26.97 -7.92 -3.09
C VAL A 223 25.66 -8.56 -2.64
N MET A 224 25.68 -9.33 -1.56
CA MET A 224 24.45 -9.93 -1.00
C MET A 224 23.49 -8.88 -0.46
N ALA A 225 24.00 -7.86 0.25
CA ALA A 225 23.20 -6.76 0.78
C ALA A 225 22.56 -5.94 -0.35
N SER A 226 23.27 -5.70 -1.46
CA SER A 226 22.73 -5.03 -2.63
C SER A 226 21.56 -5.82 -3.27
N ALA A 227 21.75 -7.13 -3.48
CA ALA A 227 20.72 -8.00 -4.00
C ALA A 227 19.49 -8.05 -3.07
N LEU A 228 19.71 -8.09 -1.76
CA LEU A 228 18.66 -8.06 -0.76
C LEU A 228 17.90 -6.73 -0.79
N SER A 229 18.59 -5.59 -0.83
CA SER A 229 17.97 -4.26 -0.93
C SER A 229 17.09 -4.14 -2.16
N SER A 230 17.51 -4.68 -3.30
CA SER A 230 16.69 -4.73 -4.51
C SER A 230 15.40 -5.54 -4.31
N ARG A 231 15.48 -6.70 -3.64
CA ARG A 231 14.28 -7.54 -3.35
C ARG A 231 13.36 -6.89 -2.34
N MET A 232 13.90 -6.25 -1.31
CA MET A 232 13.12 -5.46 -0.35
C MET A 232 12.40 -4.30 -1.04
N GLY A 233 13.06 -3.58 -1.95
CA GLY A 233 12.45 -2.52 -2.75
C GLY A 233 11.31 -3.02 -3.64
N GLN A 234 11.44 -4.19 -4.27
CA GLN A 234 10.35 -4.80 -5.04
C GLN A 234 9.17 -5.21 -4.16
N SER A 235 9.45 -5.78 -2.98
CA SER A 235 8.41 -6.14 -2.00
C SER A 235 7.70 -4.91 -1.47
N TYR A 236 8.42 -3.83 -1.18
CA TYR A 236 7.84 -2.54 -0.81
C TYR A 236 6.91 -1.99 -1.89
N LYS A 237 7.31 -2.00 -3.17
CA LYS A 237 6.45 -1.54 -4.28
C LYS A 237 5.13 -2.32 -4.37
N ASN A 238 5.16 -3.61 -4.08
CA ASN A 238 3.95 -4.42 -4.00
C ASN A 238 3.07 -4.00 -2.80
N ALA A 239 3.68 -3.75 -1.64
CA ALA A 239 2.98 -3.25 -0.46
C ALA A 239 2.39 -1.85 -0.71
N GLU A 240 3.14 -0.94 -1.32
CA GLU A 240 2.66 0.40 -1.70
C GLU A 240 1.45 0.33 -2.63
N ARG A 241 1.52 -0.49 -3.68
CA ARG A 241 0.40 -0.71 -4.59
C ARG A 241 -0.83 -1.26 -3.85
N LEU A 242 -0.62 -2.19 -2.93
CA LEU A 242 -1.69 -2.74 -2.10
C LEU A 242 -2.30 -1.66 -1.21
N ILE A 243 -1.50 -0.90 -0.48
CA ILE A 243 -1.95 0.21 0.37
C ILE A 243 -2.83 1.18 -0.41
N ARG A 244 -2.35 1.66 -1.56
CA ARG A 244 -3.09 2.62 -2.41
C ARG A 244 -4.42 2.05 -2.88
N THR A 245 -4.45 0.77 -3.24
CA THR A 245 -5.65 0.10 -3.74
C THR A 245 -6.68 -0.12 -2.63
N GLU A 246 -6.23 -0.59 -1.46
CA GLU A 246 -7.12 -0.81 -0.31
C GLU A 246 -7.62 0.51 0.28
N THR A 247 -6.80 1.56 0.32
CA THR A 247 -7.25 2.90 0.75
C THR A 247 -8.35 3.44 -0.16
N ALA A 248 -8.20 3.30 -1.48
CA ALA A 248 -9.23 3.69 -2.44
C ALA A 248 -10.51 2.86 -2.26
N HIS A 249 -10.38 1.55 -2.01
CA HIS A 249 -11.53 0.68 -1.75
C HIS A 249 -12.28 1.12 -0.48
N ILE A 250 -11.57 1.31 0.63
CA ILE A 250 -12.18 1.72 1.91
C ILE A 250 -12.87 3.07 1.81
N HIS A 251 -12.29 4.02 1.09
CA HIS A 251 -12.94 5.31 0.82
C HIS A 251 -14.25 5.14 0.03
N ALA A 252 -14.22 4.33 -1.02
CA ALA A 252 -15.39 4.05 -1.83
C ALA A 252 -16.48 3.30 -1.03
N GLU A 253 -16.10 2.33 -0.18
CA GLU A 253 -17.06 1.62 0.70
C GLU A 253 -17.68 2.54 1.76
N ALA A 254 -16.92 3.49 2.30
CA ALA A 254 -17.45 4.51 3.20
C ALA A 254 -18.51 5.39 2.49
N ASP A 255 -18.23 5.80 1.26
CA ASP A 255 -19.19 6.55 0.43
C ASP A 255 -20.42 5.70 0.12
N ARG A 256 -20.26 4.43 -0.25
CA ARG A 256 -21.37 3.52 -0.53
C ARG A 256 -22.28 3.30 0.68
N LYS A 257 -21.67 3.17 1.88
CA LYS A 257 -22.43 3.08 3.13
C LYS A 257 -23.24 4.35 3.38
N ALA A 258 -22.63 5.52 3.22
CA ALA A 258 -23.31 6.80 3.37
C ALA A 258 -24.46 6.97 2.35
N TYR A 259 -24.27 6.57 1.08
CA TYR A 259 -25.32 6.56 0.07
C TYR A 259 -26.50 5.70 0.47
N LYS A 260 -26.26 4.48 0.92
CA LYS A 260 -27.31 3.56 1.34
C LYS A 260 -28.13 4.11 2.51
N GLU A 261 -27.46 4.69 3.50
CA GLU A 261 -28.14 5.23 4.69
C GLU A 261 -28.90 6.53 4.40
N ALA A 262 -28.41 7.34 3.46
CA ALA A 262 -29.10 8.54 3.01
C ALA A 262 -30.20 8.28 1.97
N GLY A 263 -30.38 7.01 1.51
CA GLY A 263 -31.39 6.65 0.51
C GLY A 263 -31.03 7.14 -0.90
N VAL A 264 -29.77 7.39 -1.21
CA VAL A 264 -29.32 7.77 -2.55
C VAL A 264 -29.57 6.60 -3.51
N ALA A 265 -30.34 6.85 -4.56
CA ALA A 265 -30.72 5.81 -5.52
C ALA A 265 -29.64 5.54 -6.57
N GLU A 266 -29.00 6.60 -7.06
CA GLU A 266 -28.02 6.53 -8.16
C GLU A 266 -26.76 7.35 -7.84
N TYR A 267 -25.67 6.92 -8.44
CA TYR A 267 -24.39 7.66 -8.44
C TYR A 267 -23.84 7.83 -9.85
N GLU A 268 -23.06 8.85 -10.03
CA GLU A 268 -22.28 9.05 -11.25
C GLU A 268 -20.82 8.67 -10.98
N TYR A 269 -20.24 7.87 -11.86
CA TYR A 269 -18.83 7.51 -11.81
C TYR A 269 -17.95 8.70 -12.25
N MET A 270 -16.91 8.98 -11.52
CA MET A 270 -15.97 10.07 -11.79
C MET A 270 -14.56 9.52 -11.92
N ALA A 271 -14.05 9.50 -13.15
CA ALA A 271 -12.65 9.15 -13.37
C ALA A 271 -11.72 10.27 -12.89
N ALA A 272 -10.56 9.89 -12.37
CA ALA A 272 -9.48 10.84 -12.16
C ALA A 272 -8.92 11.25 -13.52
N VAL A 273 -9.24 12.46 -14.00
CA VAL A 273 -8.88 12.94 -15.34
C VAL A 273 -7.42 13.39 -15.34
N ASN A 274 -6.51 12.52 -15.79
CA ASN A 274 -5.08 12.78 -15.94
C ASN A 274 -4.46 11.82 -16.99
N GLU A 275 -3.17 12.00 -17.30
CA GLU A 275 -2.43 11.17 -18.26
C GLU A 275 -2.36 9.68 -17.93
N ARG A 276 -2.65 9.29 -16.67
CA ARG A 276 -2.63 7.89 -16.19
C ARG A 276 -4.01 7.25 -16.14
N THR A 277 -5.05 7.97 -16.56
CA THR A 277 -6.41 7.41 -16.59
C THR A 277 -6.46 6.32 -17.66
N CYS A 278 -6.81 5.10 -17.25
CA CYS A 278 -6.93 3.98 -18.17
C CYS A 278 -8.23 4.06 -18.99
N ASP A 279 -8.27 3.35 -20.13
CA ASP A 279 -9.43 3.33 -21.03
C ASP A 279 -10.70 2.85 -20.34
N THR A 280 -10.60 1.86 -19.43
CA THR A 280 -11.75 1.36 -18.66
C THR A 280 -12.35 2.44 -17.78
N CYS A 281 -11.53 3.12 -16.98
CA CYS A 281 -12.00 4.22 -16.14
C CYS A 281 -12.51 5.40 -16.96
N GLY A 282 -11.81 5.75 -18.05
CA GLY A 282 -12.25 6.79 -18.97
C GLY A 282 -13.59 6.47 -19.65
N GLY A 283 -13.84 5.19 -19.95
CA GLY A 283 -15.11 4.73 -20.52
C GLY A 283 -16.28 4.71 -19.52
N LEU A 284 -15.98 4.70 -18.22
CA LEU A 284 -16.97 4.78 -17.14
C LEU A 284 -17.27 6.23 -16.74
N ASP A 285 -16.40 7.17 -17.06
CA ASP A 285 -16.53 8.57 -16.64
C ASP A 285 -17.86 9.20 -17.07
N GLY A 286 -18.56 9.80 -16.10
CA GLY A 286 -19.89 10.41 -16.32
C GLY A 286 -21.04 9.40 -16.46
N ARG A 287 -20.77 8.09 -16.40
CA ARG A 287 -21.84 7.08 -16.41
C ARG A 287 -22.52 6.99 -15.06
N ARG A 288 -23.82 6.67 -15.09
CA ARG A 288 -24.68 6.58 -13.91
C ARG A 288 -25.07 5.15 -13.65
N PHE A 289 -25.12 4.80 -12.37
CA PHE A 289 -25.45 3.46 -11.91
C PHE A 289 -26.28 3.53 -10.63
N LYS A 290 -27.10 2.52 -10.39
CA LYS A 290 -27.80 2.39 -9.12
C LYS A 290 -26.85 2.01 -7.99
N VAL A 291 -27.04 2.57 -6.82
CA VAL A 291 -26.25 2.23 -5.62
C VAL A 291 -26.42 0.74 -5.26
N SER A 292 -27.61 0.14 -5.54
CA SER A 292 -27.87 -1.30 -5.36
C SER A 292 -26.95 -2.18 -6.23
N ASP A 293 -26.55 -1.69 -7.40
CA ASP A 293 -25.82 -2.44 -8.41
C ASP A 293 -24.31 -2.09 -8.40
N ALA A 294 -23.88 -1.36 -7.36
CA ALA A 294 -22.48 -0.96 -7.18
C ALA A 294 -21.60 -2.18 -6.91
N GLU A 295 -20.69 -2.47 -7.84
CA GLU A 295 -19.77 -3.60 -7.79
C GLU A 295 -18.31 -3.10 -7.98
N PRO A 296 -17.46 -3.14 -6.93
CA PRO A 296 -16.06 -2.82 -7.04
C PRO A 296 -15.35 -3.64 -8.12
N GLY A 297 -14.53 -2.98 -8.93
CA GLY A 297 -13.84 -3.63 -10.06
C GLY A 297 -14.65 -3.66 -11.37
N VAL A 298 -15.94 -3.37 -11.34
CA VAL A 298 -16.84 -3.40 -12.52
C VAL A 298 -17.36 -2.01 -12.87
N ASN A 299 -18.14 -1.42 -11.97
CA ASN A 299 -18.78 -0.12 -12.16
C ASN A 299 -18.58 0.83 -10.98
N TYR A 300 -18.01 0.35 -9.88
CA TYR A 300 -17.74 1.09 -8.64
C TYR A 300 -16.22 1.08 -8.33
N PRO A 301 -15.63 2.22 -7.90
CA PRO A 301 -14.21 2.27 -7.56
C PRO A 301 -13.84 1.37 -6.38
N PRO A 302 -12.58 0.88 -6.35
CA PRO A 302 -11.56 0.94 -7.39
C PRO A 302 -11.79 -0.10 -8.48
N ILE A 303 -11.55 0.28 -9.75
CA ILE A 303 -11.70 -0.66 -10.89
C ILE A 303 -10.45 -1.55 -11.04
N HIS A 304 -9.28 -1.04 -10.68
CA HIS A 304 -8.00 -1.72 -10.82
C HIS A 304 -7.01 -1.26 -9.74
N PRO A 305 -5.88 -1.93 -9.54
CA PRO A 305 -4.84 -1.45 -8.63
C PRO A 305 -4.40 -0.02 -8.93
N ASN A 306 -4.18 0.79 -7.89
CA ASN A 306 -3.87 2.22 -7.96
C ASN A 306 -4.96 3.09 -8.60
N CYS A 307 -6.20 2.63 -8.66
CA CYS A 307 -7.32 3.43 -9.13
C CYS A 307 -7.52 4.66 -8.22
N ARG A 308 -7.80 5.82 -8.85
CA ARG A 308 -8.05 7.10 -8.18
C ARG A 308 -9.39 7.71 -8.58
N CYS A 309 -10.29 6.88 -9.01
CA CYS A 309 -11.64 7.29 -9.39
C CYS A 309 -12.53 7.34 -8.15
N THR A 310 -13.56 8.16 -8.20
CA THR A 310 -14.54 8.32 -7.12
C THR A 310 -15.95 8.34 -7.70
N THR A 311 -16.93 8.63 -6.87
CA THR A 311 -18.33 8.77 -7.28
C THR A 311 -18.94 10.02 -6.67
N VAL A 312 -19.98 10.53 -7.33
CA VAL A 312 -20.84 11.58 -6.78
C VAL A 312 -22.29 11.09 -6.85
N GLU A 313 -23.08 11.44 -5.86
CA GLU A 313 -24.52 11.16 -5.87
C GLU A 313 -25.20 11.83 -7.04
N TYR A 314 -26.14 11.12 -7.67
CA TYR A 314 -26.95 11.64 -8.74
C TYR A 314 -28.41 11.65 -8.34
N ASP A 315 -29.04 12.84 -8.48
CA ASP A 315 -30.47 13.04 -8.28
C ASP A 315 -31.13 13.44 -9.61
N PRO A 316 -32.04 12.56 -10.15
CA PRO A 316 -32.74 12.90 -11.39
C PRO A 316 -33.68 14.10 -11.26
N GLU A 317 -34.26 14.35 -10.08
CA GLU A 317 -35.17 15.49 -9.87
C GLU A 317 -34.42 16.81 -9.92
N GLU A 318 -33.23 16.88 -9.30
CA GLU A 318 -32.33 18.03 -9.43
C GLU A 318 -31.96 18.33 -10.89
N ALA A 319 -31.69 17.28 -11.65
CA ALA A 319 -31.40 17.42 -13.08
C ALA A 319 -32.60 17.96 -13.87
N LEU A 320 -33.84 17.61 -13.49
CA LEU A 320 -35.08 18.10 -14.10
C LEU A 320 -35.37 19.56 -13.74
N ASP A 321 -35.23 19.92 -12.46
CA ASP A 321 -35.40 21.30 -11.99
C ASP A 321 -34.44 22.26 -12.70
N TRP A 322 -33.24 21.76 -12.95
CA TRP A 322 -32.23 22.54 -13.65
C TRP A 322 -32.53 22.67 -15.14
N LEU A 323 -33.00 21.61 -15.81
CA LEU A 323 -33.49 21.67 -17.19
C LEU A 323 -34.65 22.67 -17.33
N ASN A 324 -35.51 22.77 -16.31
CA ASN A 324 -36.63 23.68 -16.27
C ASN A 324 -36.22 25.13 -15.98
N SER A 325 -35.04 25.37 -15.37
CA SER A 325 -34.52 26.72 -15.11
C SER A 325 -34.11 27.48 -16.35
N GLY A 326 -33.88 26.78 -17.47
CA GLY A 326 -33.40 27.37 -18.72
C GLY A 326 -31.93 27.79 -18.70
N GLU A 327 -31.21 27.53 -17.62
CA GLU A 327 -29.77 27.77 -17.55
C GLU A 327 -28.99 26.66 -18.27
N PRO A 328 -27.90 26.98 -18.98
CA PRO A 328 -27.09 25.99 -19.66
C PRO A 328 -26.39 25.10 -18.63
N MET A 329 -26.50 23.77 -18.71
CA MET A 329 -25.83 22.82 -17.82
C MET A 329 -24.33 23.07 -17.80
N PRO A 330 -23.71 23.35 -16.63
CA PRO A 330 -22.27 23.37 -16.53
C PRO A 330 -21.76 22.00 -17.00
N LYS A 331 -21.15 21.96 -18.18
CA LYS A 331 -20.63 20.72 -18.72
C LYS A 331 -19.38 20.32 -17.95
N ARG A 332 -19.49 19.29 -17.09
CA ARG A 332 -18.30 18.57 -16.68
C ARG A 332 -17.61 18.05 -17.95
N THR A 333 -16.33 18.36 -18.12
CA THR A 333 -15.54 17.77 -19.19
C THR A 333 -15.33 16.30 -18.87
N THR A 334 -15.87 15.40 -19.70
CA THR A 334 -15.61 13.96 -19.58
C THR A 334 -14.13 13.66 -19.90
N TYR A 335 -13.63 12.51 -19.45
CA TYR A 335 -12.29 12.06 -19.83
C TYR A 335 -12.08 12.01 -21.34
N GLN A 336 -13.05 11.55 -22.10
CA GLN A 336 -12.97 11.45 -23.56
C GLN A 336 -12.86 12.83 -24.23
N GLU A 337 -13.64 13.82 -23.77
CA GLU A 337 -13.56 15.18 -24.26
C GLU A 337 -12.22 15.83 -23.90
N TRP A 338 -11.74 15.63 -22.67
CA TRP A 338 -10.44 16.10 -22.24
C TRP A 338 -9.32 15.48 -23.08
N TYR A 339 -9.31 14.14 -23.22
CA TYR A 339 -8.31 13.40 -23.97
C TYR A 339 -8.30 13.81 -25.46
N SER A 340 -9.47 13.96 -26.08
CA SER A 340 -9.58 14.45 -27.45
C SER A 340 -8.99 15.84 -27.64
N ARG A 341 -9.19 16.73 -26.67
CA ARG A 341 -8.57 18.08 -26.69
C ARG A 341 -7.05 18.00 -26.57
N GLN A 342 -6.53 17.15 -25.69
CA GLN A 342 -5.08 16.95 -25.51
C GLN A 342 -4.43 16.38 -26.77
N THR A 343 -5.04 15.37 -27.39
CA THR A 343 -4.52 14.73 -28.61
C THR A 343 -4.67 15.59 -29.83
N ALA A 344 -5.72 16.43 -29.96
CA ALA A 344 -5.87 17.40 -31.04
C ALA A 344 -4.87 18.56 -30.93
N ALA A 345 -4.53 18.98 -29.70
CA ALA A 345 -3.54 20.05 -29.46
C ALA A 345 -2.10 19.57 -29.66
N ASN A 346 -1.83 18.26 -29.51
CA ASN A 346 -0.50 17.67 -29.66
C ASN A 346 -0.03 17.44 -31.10
N GLY A 347 -0.67 18.04 -32.09
CA GLY A 347 -0.12 18.15 -33.44
C GLY A 347 1.22 18.90 -33.50
N GLN A 348 1.58 19.70 -32.53
CA GLN A 348 2.89 20.34 -32.32
C GLN A 348 3.04 20.84 -30.88
N GLY A 349 3.92 20.20 -30.10
CA GLY A 349 4.44 20.75 -28.85
C GLY A 349 3.80 20.20 -27.60
N SER A 350 4.64 19.80 -26.67
CA SER A 350 4.30 19.40 -25.31
C SER A 350 3.50 20.50 -24.61
N VAL A 351 2.25 20.24 -24.27
CA VAL A 351 1.47 21.12 -23.38
C VAL A 351 1.94 20.89 -21.96
N GLU A 352 2.64 21.85 -21.42
CA GLU A 352 2.87 21.99 -19.98
C GLU A 352 1.50 22.30 -19.35
N VAL A 353 0.83 21.26 -18.84
CA VAL A 353 -0.38 21.44 -18.02
C VAL A 353 0.08 22.14 -16.76
N GLU A 354 -0.34 23.38 -16.55
CA GLU A 354 -0.16 24.09 -15.29
C GLU A 354 -0.66 23.19 -14.17
N ARG A 355 0.30 22.58 -13.46
CA ARG A 355 0.06 21.78 -12.26
C ARG A 355 -0.40 22.72 -11.16
N LYS A 356 -1.70 22.99 -11.08
CA LYS A 356 -2.28 23.48 -9.82
C LYS A 356 -1.93 22.42 -8.78
N LYS A 357 -0.87 22.70 -7.99
CA LYS A 357 -0.33 21.93 -6.84
C LYS A 357 -0.77 20.47 -6.82
N SER A 358 -0.48 19.77 -7.90
CA SER A 358 -0.57 18.33 -7.92
C SER A 358 0.59 17.82 -7.07
N TYR A 359 0.26 16.94 -6.20
CA TYR A 359 1.06 16.05 -5.42
C TYR A 359 2.52 15.97 -5.86
N ASN A 360 3.38 16.08 -4.89
CA ASN A 360 4.82 16.07 -5.07
C ASN A 360 5.30 14.66 -5.48
N ILE A 361 5.17 14.33 -6.76
CA ILE A 361 5.82 13.16 -7.38
C ILE A 361 7.33 13.15 -7.08
N LYS A 362 7.94 14.33 -6.77
CA LYS A 362 9.30 14.44 -6.27
C LYS A 362 9.52 13.69 -4.95
N ALA A 363 8.57 13.70 -4.02
CA ALA A 363 8.73 12.96 -2.76
C ALA A 363 8.74 11.44 -2.98
N ASP A 364 7.94 10.94 -3.92
CA ASP A 364 7.94 9.51 -4.29
C ASP A 364 9.22 9.15 -5.07
N GLN A 365 9.77 10.07 -5.86
CA GLN A 365 11.01 9.89 -6.59
C GLN A 365 12.22 10.06 -5.67
N GLU A 366 12.21 11.03 -4.77
CA GLU A 366 13.25 11.22 -3.74
C GLU A 366 13.28 10.05 -2.76
N LEU A 367 12.10 9.48 -2.41
CA LEU A 367 12.01 8.25 -1.63
C LEU A 367 12.60 7.04 -2.38
N PHE A 368 12.40 6.97 -3.68
CA PHE A 368 12.96 5.93 -4.55
C PHE A 368 14.47 6.11 -4.75
N ASP A 369 14.92 7.35 -4.93
CA ASP A 369 16.32 7.70 -5.09
C ASP A 369 17.09 7.55 -3.78
N ALA A 370 16.46 7.77 -2.62
CA ALA A 370 17.04 7.46 -1.30
C ALA A 370 17.25 5.94 -1.13
N PHE A 371 16.38 5.09 -1.70
CA PHE A 371 16.60 3.64 -1.74
C PHE A 371 17.78 3.26 -2.67
N ARG A 372 17.98 4.03 -3.73
CA ARG A 372 19.10 3.88 -4.66
C ARG A 372 20.41 4.39 -4.08
N GLY A 373 20.39 5.49 -3.32
CA GLY A 373 21.57 6.12 -2.70
C GLY A 373 22.12 5.38 -1.47
N VAL A 374 21.50 4.30 -1.02
CA VAL A 374 22.05 3.35 -0.01
C VAL A 374 22.96 2.31 -0.67
N LEU A 375 23.03 2.30 -2.00
CA LEU A 375 23.97 1.47 -2.76
C LEU A 375 25.29 2.24 -2.91
N PRO A 376 26.45 1.69 -2.55
CA PRO A 376 27.73 2.28 -2.94
C PRO A 376 27.82 2.31 -4.47
N ASP A 377 28.17 3.48 -5.00
CA ASP A 377 28.41 3.75 -6.42
C ASP A 377 29.72 3.09 -6.90
N ASP A 378 29.90 1.81 -6.73
CA ASP A 378 31.06 1.15 -7.30
C ASP A 378 30.69 -0.23 -7.87
N GLU A 379 30.84 -0.33 -9.19
CA GLU A 379 30.93 -1.52 -10.01
C GLU A 379 29.60 -2.14 -10.48
N VAL A 380 29.08 -1.52 -11.53
CA VAL A 380 28.32 -2.27 -12.54
C VAL A 380 29.24 -2.45 -13.75
N PRO A 381 29.56 -3.70 -14.17
CA PRO A 381 30.18 -3.95 -15.46
C PRO A 381 29.17 -3.76 -16.60
#